data_4dd084391bdf50f650728a0cd0d9b41e
#
_entry.id   4dd084391bdf50f650728a0cd0d9b41e
#
_cell.length_a   1.000
_cell.length_b   1.000
_cell.length_c   1.000
_cell.angle_alpha   90.00
_cell.angle_beta   90.00
_cell.angle_gamma   90.00
#
_symmetry.space_group_name_H-M   'P 1'
#
loop_
_entity.id
_entity.type
_entity.pdbx_description
1 polymer ?
#
loop_
_entity_poly.entity_id
_entity_poly.type
_entity_poly.pdbx_seq_one_letter_code
_entity_poly.pdbx_strand_id
1 'polypeptide(L)'
;KRVRDEMGLTNVEIMIPFVRTLSEAEAVVKALKENGLERGKNGLRLIMMCELPSNAILAEQFLKYFDGFSIGSNDMTQLTLGVDRDSGGPIASTFDERNPAVKVMLHLAISACRKLNKYVGICGQGPSDHPDFAKWLVEEGIETISLNPDTVIETWIYLAKELKK
;
A
#
# COMPACT_ATOMS: atom_id res chain seq x y z
N LYS A 1 -12.21 12.78 -12.63
CA LYS A 1 -13.66 12.93 -12.84
C LYS A 1 -14.05 12.76 -14.30
N ARG A 2 -13.42 13.52 -15.21
CA ARG A 2 -13.68 13.43 -16.65
C ARG A 2 -13.56 12.00 -17.19
N VAL A 3 -12.54 11.26 -16.78
CA VAL A 3 -12.33 9.87 -17.20
C VAL A 3 -13.52 8.96 -16.80
N ARG A 4 -14.04 9.12 -15.58
CA ARG A 4 -15.14 8.30 -15.08
C ARG A 4 -16.49 8.73 -15.64
N ASP A 5 -16.78 10.05 -15.63
CA ASP A 5 -18.12 10.57 -15.92
C ASP A 5 -18.35 10.77 -17.43
N GLU A 6 -17.36 11.29 -18.17
CA GLU A 6 -17.51 11.61 -19.61
C GLU A 6 -17.03 10.44 -20.51
N MET A 7 -15.92 9.76 -20.12
CA MET A 7 -15.38 8.66 -20.91
C MET A 7 -15.94 7.29 -20.48
N GLY A 8 -16.73 7.21 -19.40
CA GLY A 8 -17.38 6.00 -18.94
C GLY A 8 -16.45 4.94 -18.32
N LEU A 9 -15.19 5.28 -18.00
CA LEU A 9 -14.20 4.34 -17.44
C LEU A 9 -14.37 4.23 -15.93
N THR A 10 -15.45 3.63 -15.49
CA THR A 10 -15.82 3.52 -14.07
C THR A 10 -14.94 2.59 -13.25
N ASN A 11 -14.09 1.79 -13.88
CA ASN A 11 -13.09 0.95 -13.25
C ASN A 11 -11.85 1.70 -12.72
N VAL A 12 -11.72 3.00 -13.01
CA VAL A 12 -10.65 3.84 -12.47
C VAL A 12 -10.94 4.15 -11.01
N GLU A 13 -9.99 3.88 -10.15
CA GLU A 13 -9.99 4.19 -8.71
C GLU A 13 -9.09 5.40 -8.42
N ILE A 14 -9.22 5.96 -7.22
CA ILE A 14 -8.37 7.09 -6.79
C ILE A 14 -7.53 6.63 -5.62
N MET A 15 -6.22 6.84 -5.70
CA MET A 15 -5.30 6.60 -4.61
C MET A 15 -4.74 7.92 -4.08
N ILE A 16 -4.76 8.10 -2.76
CA ILE A 16 -4.29 9.31 -2.08
C ILE A 16 -2.99 9.01 -1.35
N PRO A 17 -1.88 9.66 -1.74
CA PRO A 17 -0.59 9.47 -1.09
C PRO A 17 -0.43 10.38 0.15
N PHE A 18 0.48 10.02 1.01
CA PHE A 18 1.03 10.84 2.09
C PHE A 18 0.00 11.46 3.05
N VAL A 19 -1.04 10.72 3.40
CA VAL A 19 -2.06 11.15 4.37
C VAL A 19 -1.50 10.95 5.78
N ARG A 20 -1.10 12.01 6.44
CA ARG A 20 -0.38 11.98 7.72
C ARG A 20 -1.29 11.81 8.93
N THR A 21 -2.47 12.44 8.88
CA THR A 21 -3.39 12.52 10.02
C THR A 21 -4.82 12.16 9.62
N LEU A 22 -5.63 11.82 10.62
CA LEU A 22 -7.05 11.54 10.40
C LEU A 22 -7.82 12.78 9.91
N SER A 23 -7.41 13.97 10.33
CA SER A 23 -7.98 15.23 9.84
C SER A 23 -7.66 15.49 8.37
N GLU A 24 -6.45 15.13 7.90
CA GLU A 24 -6.13 15.16 6.47
C GLU A 24 -6.96 14.14 5.67
N ALA A 25 -7.15 12.93 6.22
CA ALA A 25 -8.01 11.92 5.60
C ALA A 25 -9.45 12.43 5.42
N GLU A 26 -10.02 13.04 6.44
CA GLU A 26 -11.35 13.65 6.38
C GLU A 26 -11.40 14.79 5.36
N ALA A 27 -10.41 15.68 5.39
CA ALA A 27 -10.35 16.84 4.48
C ALA A 27 -10.26 16.43 3.02
N VAL A 28 -9.43 15.43 2.67
CA VAL A 28 -9.30 14.97 1.28
C VAL A 28 -10.57 14.28 0.78
N VAL A 29 -11.20 13.44 1.61
CA VAL A 29 -12.47 12.77 1.25
C VAL A 29 -13.57 13.80 1.02
N LYS A 30 -13.64 14.83 1.88
CA LYS A 30 -14.58 15.96 1.73
C LYS A 30 -14.31 16.72 0.43
N ALA A 31 -13.06 17.08 0.14
CA ALA A 31 -12.69 17.78 -1.08
C ALA A 31 -13.03 16.99 -2.35
N LEU A 32 -12.81 15.67 -2.36
CA LEU A 32 -13.23 14.81 -3.46
C LEU A 32 -14.73 14.83 -3.67
N LYS A 33 -15.50 14.71 -2.60
CA LYS A 33 -16.97 14.76 -2.65
C LYS A 33 -17.49 16.10 -3.16
N GLU A 34 -16.94 17.22 -2.69
CA GLU A 34 -17.29 18.57 -3.15
C GLU A 34 -17.00 18.79 -4.64
N ASN A 35 -16.03 18.06 -5.18
CA ASN A 35 -15.70 18.05 -6.61
C ASN A 35 -16.44 16.96 -7.42
N GLY A 36 -17.43 16.30 -6.82
CA GLY A 36 -18.27 15.29 -7.48
C GLY A 36 -17.63 13.91 -7.60
N LEU A 37 -16.60 13.62 -6.82
CA LEU A 37 -15.96 12.30 -6.70
C LEU A 37 -16.26 11.69 -5.33
N GLU A 38 -17.52 11.33 -5.11
CA GLU A 38 -18.00 10.78 -3.86
C GLU A 38 -17.69 9.28 -3.77
N ARG A 39 -17.06 8.86 -2.67
CA ARG A 39 -16.76 7.46 -2.38
C ARG A 39 -18.03 6.59 -2.46
N GLY A 40 -17.94 5.46 -3.14
CA GLY A 40 -19.04 4.51 -3.37
C GLY A 40 -19.98 4.91 -4.53
N LYS A 41 -20.03 6.17 -4.94
CA LYS A 41 -20.85 6.60 -6.06
C LYS A 41 -20.30 6.06 -7.38
N ASN A 42 -21.15 5.40 -8.17
CA ASN A 42 -20.76 4.71 -9.40
C ASN A 42 -19.57 3.74 -9.20
N GLY A 43 -19.51 3.07 -8.04
CA GLY A 43 -18.44 2.14 -7.72
C GLY A 43 -17.07 2.78 -7.45
N LEU A 44 -16.99 4.10 -7.23
CA LEU A 44 -15.72 4.75 -6.93
C LEU A 44 -15.15 4.26 -5.61
N ARG A 45 -13.98 3.64 -5.67
CA ARG A 45 -13.19 3.28 -4.50
C ARG A 45 -12.11 4.33 -4.27
N LEU A 46 -11.91 4.66 -3.00
CA LEU A 46 -10.80 5.50 -2.55
C LEU A 46 -9.79 4.64 -1.81
N ILE A 47 -8.60 4.54 -2.36
CA ILE A 47 -7.47 3.81 -1.76
C ILE A 47 -6.53 4.83 -1.13
N MET A 48 -5.96 4.51 0.02
CA MET A 48 -4.91 5.32 0.63
C MET A 48 -3.56 4.62 0.44
N MET A 49 -2.52 5.37 0.08
CA MET A 49 -1.17 4.85 0.17
C MET A 49 -0.77 4.80 1.65
N CYS A 50 -0.53 3.59 2.14
CA CYS A 50 -0.09 3.33 3.51
C CYS A 50 1.43 3.30 3.52
N GLU A 51 2.03 4.46 3.78
CA GLU A 51 3.48 4.66 3.63
C GLU A 51 4.12 5.40 4.81
N LEU A 52 3.31 5.80 5.78
CA LEU A 52 3.75 6.44 7.01
C LEU A 52 3.54 5.48 8.20
N PRO A 53 4.44 5.40 9.19
CA PRO A 53 4.22 4.61 10.40
C PRO A 53 2.89 4.92 11.10
N SER A 54 2.46 6.19 11.08
CA SER A 54 1.15 6.60 11.61
C SER A 54 -0.02 5.91 10.91
N ASN A 55 0.11 5.60 9.61
CA ASN A 55 -0.94 4.89 8.86
C ASN A 55 -1.10 3.45 9.34
N ALA A 56 0.00 2.76 9.61
CA ALA A 56 -0.01 1.39 10.11
C ALA A 56 -0.53 1.33 11.56
N ILE A 57 -0.06 2.23 12.42
CA ILE A 57 -0.45 2.30 13.84
C ILE A 57 -1.94 2.62 14.00
N LEU A 58 -2.48 3.52 13.19
CA LEU A 58 -3.88 3.94 13.22
C LEU A 58 -4.71 3.35 12.06
N ALA A 59 -4.31 2.19 11.53
CA ALA A 59 -4.86 1.62 10.31
C ALA A 59 -6.39 1.51 10.32
N GLU A 60 -6.99 0.96 11.37
CA GLU A 60 -8.46 0.82 11.46
C GLU A 60 -9.18 2.19 11.45
N GLN A 61 -8.53 3.24 11.94
CA GLN A 61 -9.12 4.58 11.95
C GLN A 61 -9.05 5.22 10.56
N PHE A 62 -7.93 5.10 9.85
CA PHE A 62 -7.81 5.54 8.46
C PHE A 62 -8.76 4.78 7.53
N LEU A 63 -8.93 3.47 7.74
CA LEU A 63 -9.84 2.65 6.96
C LEU A 63 -11.33 3.03 7.09
N LYS A 64 -11.72 3.89 8.03
CA LYS A 64 -13.06 4.49 8.03
C LYS A 64 -13.28 5.41 6.84
N TYR A 65 -12.23 6.06 6.37
CA TYR A 65 -12.27 7.01 5.25
C TYR A 65 -11.99 6.37 3.89
N PHE A 66 -11.26 5.23 3.87
CA PHE A 66 -10.78 4.60 2.64
C PHE A 66 -11.32 3.17 2.48
N ASP A 67 -11.31 2.67 1.24
CA ASP A 67 -11.76 1.32 0.87
C ASP A 67 -10.64 0.28 0.94
N GLY A 68 -9.43 0.72 1.21
CA GLY A 68 -8.27 -0.13 1.36
C GLY A 68 -6.97 0.64 1.34
N PHE A 69 -5.89 -0.10 1.43
CA PHE A 69 -4.53 0.41 1.38
C PHE A 69 -3.76 -0.12 0.17
N SER A 70 -2.91 0.72 -0.39
CA SER A 70 -1.74 0.32 -1.16
C SER A 70 -0.51 0.67 -0.33
N ILE A 71 0.25 -0.33 0.08
CA ILE A 71 1.40 -0.10 0.96
C ILE A 71 2.57 0.44 0.13
N GLY A 72 3.05 1.64 0.44
CA GLY A 72 4.27 2.23 -0.11
C GLY A 72 5.47 1.82 0.73
N SER A 73 6.01 0.62 0.48
CA SER A 73 7.03 0.04 1.35
C SER A 73 8.35 0.80 1.36
N ASN A 74 8.68 1.53 0.30
CA ASN A 74 9.89 2.37 0.27
C ASN A 74 9.82 3.48 1.32
N ASP A 75 8.76 4.29 1.29
CA ASP A 75 8.57 5.38 2.25
C ASP A 75 8.32 4.85 3.67
N MET A 76 7.56 3.77 3.79
CA MET A 76 7.37 3.09 5.08
C MET A 76 8.69 2.66 5.70
N THR A 77 9.62 2.11 4.90
CA THR A 77 10.95 1.71 5.36
C THR A 77 11.77 2.92 5.77
N GLN A 78 11.83 3.92 4.90
CA GLN A 78 12.57 5.15 5.14
C GLN A 78 12.15 5.83 6.45
N LEU A 79 10.86 5.95 6.67
CA LEU A 79 10.31 6.65 7.83
C LEU A 79 10.31 5.79 9.10
N THR A 80 10.18 4.48 8.98
CA THR A 80 10.27 3.58 10.13
C THR A 80 11.70 3.49 10.67
N LEU A 81 12.70 3.46 9.77
CA LEU A 81 14.11 3.34 10.15
C LEU A 81 14.80 4.69 10.32
N GLY A 82 14.16 5.79 9.92
CA GLY A 82 14.76 7.13 9.95
C GLY A 82 15.95 7.25 9.00
N VAL A 83 15.90 6.58 7.85
CA VAL A 83 16.96 6.58 6.83
C VAL A 83 16.44 7.17 5.53
N ASP A 84 17.31 7.86 4.81
CA ASP A 84 17.01 8.32 3.46
C ASP A 84 17.59 7.33 2.45
N ARG A 85 16.74 6.73 1.62
CA ARG A 85 17.12 5.77 0.57
C ARG A 85 18.16 6.34 -0.40
N ASP A 86 18.06 7.63 -0.68
CA ASP A 86 18.89 8.33 -1.67
C ASP A 86 20.15 8.96 -1.03
N SER A 87 20.29 8.88 0.30
CA SER A 87 21.51 9.33 0.98
C SER A 87 22.68 8.39 0.67
N GLY A 88 23.81 8.96 0.29
CA GLY A 88 25.04 8.19 0.12
C GLY A 88 25.63 7.75 1.46
N GLY A 89 26.52 6.74 1.41
CA GLY A 89 27.31 6.32 2.56
C GLY A 89 26.75 5.16 3.38
N PRO A 90 27.33 4.89 4.58
CA PRO A 90 27.03 3.67 5.35
C PRO A 90 25.59 3.54 5.82
N ILE A 91 24.89 4.66 6.03
CA ILE A 91 23.50 4.67 6.51
C ILE A 91 22.55 4.15 5.43
N ALA A 92 22.80 4.44 4.16
CA ALA A 92 21.97 3.94 3.05
C ALA A 92 21.91 2.40 3.01
N SER A 93 22.97 1.72 3.42
CA SER A 93 23.02 0.26 3.48
C SER A 93 22.10 -0.36 4.53
N THR A 94 21.54 0.45 5.44
CA THR A 94 20.55 -0.02 6.43
C THR A 94 19.13 -0.02 5.89
N PHE A 95 18.89 0.55 4.71
CA PHE A 95 17.60 0.52 4.04
C PHE A 95 17.31 -0.91 3.56
N ASP A 96 16.41 -1.58 4.22
CA ASP A 96 15.95 -2.93 3.84
C ASP A 96 14.46 -3.05 4.20
N GLU A 97 13.61 -3.23 3.20
CA GLU A 97 12.17 -3.40 3.37
C GLU A 97 11.82 -4.69 4.15
N ARG A 98 12.76 -5.64 4.27
CA ARG A 98 12.63 -6.88 5.05
C ARG A 98 12.97 -6.69 6.52
N ASN A 99 13.41 -5.50 6.93
CA ASN A 99 13.74 -5.23 8.33
C ASN A 99 12.56 -5.60 9.25
N PRO A 100 12.81 -6.27 10.40
CA PRO A 100 11.75 -6.67 11.31
C PRO A 100 10.81 -5.54 11.74
N ALA A 101 11.33 -4.31 11.96
CA ALA A 101 10.48 -3.17 12.32
C ALA A 101 9.54 -2.77 11.17
N VAL A 102 10.03 -2.82 9.92
CA VAL A 102 9.21 -2.56 8.74
C VAL A 102 8.14 -3.65 8.60
N LYS A 103 8.52 -4.92 8.72
CA LYS A 103 7.56 -6.04 8.70
C LYS A 103 6.45 -5.90 9.74
N VAL A 104 6.74 -5.39 10.93
CA VAL A 104 5.70 -5.10 11.93
C VAL A 104 4.72 -4.05 11.41
N MET A 105 5.18 -2.96 10.79
CA MET A 105 4.29 -1.95 10.21
C MET A 105 3.41 -2.53 9.09
N LEU A 106 4.00 -3.32 8.20
CA LEU A 106 3.26 -3.98 7.13
C LEU A 106 2.21 -4.96 7.69
N HIS A 107 2.59 -5.76 8.68
CA HIS A 107 1.67 -6.68 9.35
C HIS A 107 0.46 -5.96 9.96
N LEU A 108 0.68 -4.83 10.65
CA LEU A 108 -0.41 -4.02 11.22
C LEU A 108 -1.37 -3.54 10.13
N ALA A 109 -0.85 -3.02 9.02
CA ALA A 109 -1.65 -2.53 7.90
C ALA A 109 -2.46 -3.66 7.23
N ILE A 110 -1.81 -4.79 6.91
CA ILE A 110 -2.45 -5.95 6.27
C ILE A 110 -3.52 -6.54 7.20
N SER A 111 -3.19 -6.77 8.47
CA SER A 111 -4.11 -7.33 9.45
C SER A 111 -5.36 -6.46 9.65
N ALA A 112 -5.20 -5.14 9.70
CA ALA A 112 -6.33 -4.22 9.81
C ALA A 112 -7.26 -4.27 8.59
N CYS A 113 -6.69 -4.28 7.38
CA CYS A 113 -7.46 -4.41 6.14
C CYS A 113 -8.24 -5.74 6.10
N ARG A 114 -7.58 -6.85 6.40
CA ARG A 114 -8.22 -8.18 6.46
C ARG A 114 -9.34 -8.24 7.48
N LYS A 115 -9.09 -7.74 8.70
CA LYS A 115 -10.09 -7.68 9.78
C LYS A 115 -11.35 -6.92 9.35
N LEU A 116 -11.18 -5.84 8.59
CA LEU A 116 -12.27 -4.99 8.12
C LEU A 116 -12.81 -5.38 6.73
N ASN A 117 -12.32 -6.48 6.16
CA ASN A 117 -12.65 -6.94 4.81
C ASN A 117 -12.46 -5.84 3.76
N LYS A 118 -11.29 -5.19 3.79
CA LYS A 118 -10.89 -4.12 2.89
C LYS A 118 -9.65 -4.50 2.10
N TYR A 119 -9.52 -3.94 0.90
CA TYR A 119 -8.41 -4.19 0.00
C TYR A 119 -7.06 -3.85 0.63
N VAL A 120 -6.05 -4.68 0.35
CA VAL A 120 -4.66 -4.39 0.66
C VAL A 120 -3.73 -4.89 -0.44
N GLY A 121 -2.97 -3.96 -1.00
CA GLY A 121 -1.89 -4.25 -1.94
C GLY A 121 -0.57 -3.60 -1.49
N ILE A 122 0.50 -3.90 -2.20
CA ILE A 122 1.82 -3.29 -2.00
C ILE A 122 2.36 -2.76 -3.32
N CYS A 123 2.96 -1.57 -3.29
CA CYS A 123 3.67 -0.96 -4.39
C CYS A 123 5.02 -0.44 -3.88
N GLY A 124 6.02 -1.25 -3.92
CA GLY A 124 7.39 -0.94 -3.53
C GLY A 124 8.36 -1.81 -4.30
N GLN A 125 9.63 -1.58 -4.12
CA GLN A 125 10.69 -2.29 -4.82
C GLN A 125 10.96 -3.67 -4.20
N GLY A 126 10.78 -3.82 -2.89
CA GLY A 126 11.18 -4.99 -2.12
C GLY A 126 10.70 -6.33 -2.67
N PRO A 127 9.42 -6.50 -3.06
CA PRO A 127 8.95 -7.77 -3.61
C PRO A 127 9.60 -8.17 -4.96
N SER A 128 10.05 -7.18 -5.74
CA SER A 128 10.77 -7.42 -6.99
C SER A 128 12.21 -7.86 -6.74
N ASP A 129 12.87 -7.24 -5.76
CA ASP A 129 14.27 -7.50 -5.43
C ASP A 129 14.45 -8.77 -4.57
N HIS A 130 13.40 -9.12 -3.80
CA HIS A 130 13.45 -10.18 -2.80
C HIS A 130 12.23 -11.11 -2.90
N PRO A 131 12.29 -12.20 -3.63
CA PRO A 131 11.17 -13.16 -3.77
C PRO A 131 10.70 -13.77 -2.44
N ASP A 132 11.60 -13.92 -1.46
CA ASP A 132 11.28 -14.36 -0.10
C ASP A 132 10.38 -13.35 0.63
N PHE A 133 10.56 -12.07 0.36
CA PHE A 133 9.69 -11.02 0.89
C PHE A 133 8.30 -11.05 0.22
N ALA A 134 8.24 -11.28 -1.09
CA ALA A 134 6.97 -11.50 -1.78
C ALA A 134 6.20 -12.70 -1.21
N LYS A 135 6.91 -13.81 -0.91
CA LYS A 135 6.31 -14.98 -0.26
C LYS A 135 5.74 -14.63 1.12
N TRP A 136 6.52 -13.95 1.96
CA TRP A 136 6.07 -13.52 3.28
C TRP A 136 4.81 -12.64 3.20
N LEU A 137 4.74 -11.72 2.26
CA LEU A 137 3.55 -10.88 2.04
C LEU A 137 2.31 -11.71 1.70
N VAL A 138 2.45 -12.74 0.85
CA VAL A 138 1.35 -13.65 0.54
C VAL A 138 0.90 -14.43 1.79
N GLU A 139 1.86 -14.91 2.59
CA GLU A 139 1.57 -15.60 3.87
C GLU A 139 0.85 -14.68 4.88
N GLU A 140 1.16 -13.38 4.89
CA GLU A 140 0.44 -12.36 5.66
C GLU A 140 -0.97 -12.09 5.13
N GLY A 141 -1.25 -12.50 3.89
CA GLY A 141 -2.56 -12.37 3.25
C GLY A 141 -2.77 -11.07 2.49
N ILE A 142 -1.72 -10.56 1.86
CA ILE A 142 -1.85 -9.45 0.91
C ILE A 142 -2.63 -9.89 -0.33
N GLU A 143 -3.44 -9.00 -0.92
CA GLU A 143 -4.25 -9.33 -2.08
C GLU A 143 -3.51 -9.11 -3.40
N THR A 144 -2.71 -8.06 -3.48
CA THR A 144 -1.97 -7.74 -4.71
C THR A 144 -0.54 -7.30 -4.41
N ILE A 145 0.38 -7.69 -5.29
CA ILE A 145 1.79 -7.29 -5.24
C ILE A 145 2.13 -6.67 -6.59
N SER A 146 2.54 -5.41 -6.60
CA SER A 146 3.14 -4.77 -7.78
C SER A 146 4.59 -5.22 -7.91
N LEU A 147 4.98 -5.57 -9.12
CA LEU A 147 6.33 -6.03 -9.45
C LEU A 147 6.87 -5.25 -10.65
N ASN A 148 8.18 -5.14 -10.74
CA ASN A 148 8.84 -4.70 -11.97
C ASN A 148 8.55 -5.69 -13.11
N PRO A 149 8.33 -5.22 -14.34
CA PRO A 149 7.91 -6.09 -15.44
C PRO A 149 8.84 -7.29 -15.71
N ASP A 150 10.13 -7.12 -15.51
CA ASP A 150 11.16 -8.13 -15.70
C ASP A 150 11.16 -9.22 -14.61
N THR A 151 10.64 -8.93 -13.42
CA THR A 151 10.60 -9.88 -12.30
C THR A 151 9.29 -10.63 -12.14
N VAL A 152 8.22 -10.23 -12.87
CA VAL A 152 6.86 -10.80 -12.72
C VAL A 152 6.85 -12.32 -12.88
N ILE A 153 7.43 -12.83 -13.97
CA ILE A 153 7.36 -14.27 -14.29
C ILE A 153 8.17 -15.09 -13.29
N GLU A 154 9.37 -14.64 -12.94
CA GLU A 154 10.23 -15.33 -12.00
C GLU A 154 9.61 -15.39 -10.60
N THR A 155 9.10 -14.26 -10.11
CA THR A 155 8.42 -14.18 -8.81
C THR A 155 7.18 -15.05 -8.79
N TRP A 156 6.38 -15.06 -9.85
CA TRP A 156 5.20 -15.92 -9.94
C TRP A 156 5.56 -17.41 -9.89
N ILE A 157 6.57 -17.84 -10.66
CA ILE A 157 7.05 -19.22 -10.64
C ILE A 157 7.57 -19.61 -9.25
N TYR A 158 8.31 -18.72 -8.61
CA TYR A 158 8.82 -18.91 -7.25
C TYR A 158 7.66 -19.10 -6.24
N LEU A 159 6.72 -18.19 -6.21
CA LEU A 159 5.55 -18.27 -5.34
C LEU A 159 4.72 -19.54 -5.59
N ALA A 160 4.52 -19.91 -6.86
CA ALA A 160 3.79 -21.12 -7.21
C ALA A 160 4.48 -22.42 -6.71
N LYS A 161 5.79 -22.44 -6.59
CA LYS A 161 6.55 -23.57 -6.03
C LYS A 161 6.51 -23.59 -4.50
N GLU A 162 6.71 -22.42 -3.88
CA GLU A 162 6.87 -22.30 -2.42
C GLU A 162 5.54 -22.41 -1.66
N LEU A 163 4.42 -22.00 -2.27
CA LEU A 163 3.10 -21.97 -1.63
C LEU A 163 2.26 -23.23 -1.94
N LYS A 164 2.76 -24.16 -2.73
CA LYS A 164 2.12 -25.46 -3.04
C LYS A 164 2.33 -26.52 -1.95
N LYS A 165 2.40 -26.13 -0.70
CA LYS A 165 2.47 -27.09 0.41
C LYS A 165 1.12 -27.32 1.05
#